data_69a38b70b76fe5b5d9a022515087a3a3
#
_entry.id   69a38b70b76fe5b5d9a022515087a3a3
#
_cell.length_a   1.000
_cell.length_b   1.000
_cell.length_c   1.000
_cell.angle_alpha   90.00
_cell.angle_beta   90.00
_cell.angle_gamma   90.00
#
_symmetry.space_group_name_H-M   'P 1'
#
loop_
_entity.id
_entity.type
_entity.pdbx_description
1 polymer ?
#
loop_
_entity_poly.entity_id
_entity_poly.type
_entity_poly.pdbx_seq_one_letter_code
_entity_poly.pdbx_strand_id
1 'polypeptide(L)'
;MDAVLHALADPHRRVMVEALTTGEATAGQLGALVPVSQPGVSRHHSVLRDAGLVEVRPDGQRRIYRLRPESLEPVSEWLLHRQRVWEQRMSALHTEVARGTRQRKGKP
;
A
#
# COMPACT_ATOMS: atom_id res chain seq x y z
N MET A 1 -11.01 1.21 3.46
CA MET A 1 -9.79 0.38 3.51
C MET A 1 -9.81 -0.74 2.48
N ASP A 2 -10.89 -1.48 2.37
CA ASP A 2 -10.93 -2.65 1.48
C ASP A 2 -10.75 -2.30 0.01
N ALA A 3 -11.36 -1.21 -0.45
CA ALA A 3 -11.21 -0.76 -1.83
C ALA A 3 -9.75 -0.39 -2.15
N VAL A 4 -9.07 0.25 -1.20
CA VAL A 4 -7.65 0.60 -1.35
C VAL A 4 -6.79 -0.67 -1.42
N LEU A 5 -7.03 -1.63 -0.54
CA LEU A 5 -6.31 -2.92 -0.56
C LEU A 5 -6.55 -3.67 -1.87
N HIS A 6 -7.79 -3.69 -2.36
CA HIS A 6 -8.12 -4.30 -3.64
C HIS A 6 -7.36 -3.63 -4.78
N ALA A 7 -7.35 -2.30 -4.80
CA ALA A 7 -6.63 -1.57 -5.84
C ALA A 7 -5.12 -1.86 -5.81
N LEU A 8 -4.54 -1.95 -4.62
CA LEU A 8 -3.10 -2.22 -4.45
C LEU A 8 -2.73 -3.70 -4.64
N ALA A 9 -3.70 -4.60 -4.76
CA ALA A 9 -3.43 -6.01 -4.97
C ALA A 9 -2.89 -6.32 -6.37
N ASP A 10 -3.07 -5.42 -7.33
CA ASP A 10 -2.60 -5.59 -8.70
C ASP A 10 -1.23 -4.94 -8.89
N PRO A 11 -0.24 -5.65 -9.45
CA PRO A 11 1.11 -5.11 -9.61
C PRO A 11 1.19 -3.92 -10.57
N HIS A 12 0.36 -3.88 -11.60
CA HIS A 12 0.36 -2.75 -12.55
C HIS A 12 -0.17 -1.49 -11.87
N ARG A 13 -1.20 -1.63 -11.05
CA ARG A 13 -1.72 -0.49 -10.28
C ARG A 13 -0.71 0.02 -9.26
N ARG A 14 0.05 -0.90 -8.63
CA ARG A 14 1.14 -0.47 -7.72
C ARG A 14 2.22 0.33 -8.44
N VAL A 15 2.59 -0.06 -9.66
CA VAL A 15 3.53 0.72 -10.47
C VAL A 15 3.02 2.13 -10.71
N MET A 16 1.75 2.27 -11.04
CA MET A 16 1.13 3.60 -11.25
C MET A 16 1.14 4.43 -9.97
N VAL A 17 0.79 3.82 -8.84
CA VAL A 17 0.80 4.51 -7.53
C VAL A 17 2.23 4.96 -7.18
N GLU A 18 3.23 4.11 -7.38
CA GLU A 18 4.62 4.46 -7.14
C GLU A 18 5.06 5.67 -7.96
N ALA A 19 4.69 5.70 -9.24
CA ALA A 19 4.99 6.84 -10.09
C ALA A 19 4.38 8.13 -9.55
N LEU A 20 3.16 8.05 -9.02
CA LEU A 20 2.45 9.20 -8.48
C LEU A 20 2.99 9.67 -7.13
N THR A 21 3.82 8.88 -6.45
CA THR A 21 4.48 9.34 -5.22
C THR A 21 5.55 10.39 -5.50
N THR A 22 6.07 10.44 -6.71
CA THR A 22 7.11 11.41 -7.11
C THR A 22 6.53 12.67 -7.75
N GLY A 23 5.25 12.67 -8.10
CA GLY A 23 4.60 13.82 -8.71
C GLY A 23 3.38 13.42 -9.53
N GLU A 24 2.70 14.41 -10.06
CA GLU A 24 1.55 14.22 -10.93
C GLU A 24 1.96 13.61 -12.27
N ALA A 25 1.03 12.90 -12.91
CA ALA A 25 1.25 12.29 -14.22
C ALA A 25 -0.04 12.33 -15.04
N THR A 26 0.11 12.39 -16.35
CA THR A 26 -1.03 12.27 -17.26
C THR A 26 -1.48 10.81 -17.35
N ALA A 27 -2.73 10.59 -17.78
CA ALA A 27 -3.25 9.25 -18.07
C ALA A 27 -2.34 8.48 -19.04
N GLY A 28 -1.84 9.17 -20.06
CA GLY A 28 -0.93 8.57 -21.05
C GLY A 28 0.41 8.17 -20.45
N GLN A 29 0.97 9.01 -19.58
CA GLN A 29 2.23 8.69 -18.89
C GLN A 29 2.08 7.47 -17.99
N LEU A 30 0.97 7.37 -17.24
CA LEU A 30 0.71 6.21 -16.39
C LEU A 30 0.52 4.93 -17.23
N GLY A 31 -0.24 5.04 -18.31
CA GLY A 31 -0.48 3.90 -19.20
C GLY A 31 0.78 3.36 -19.86
N ALA A 32 1.74 4.24 -20.14
CA ALA A 32 3.02 3.85 -20.73
C ALA A 32 3.91 3.03 -19.79
N LEU A 33 3.61 3.02 -18.50
CA LEU A 33 4.41 2.30 -17.49
C LEU A 33 4.10 0.80 -17.43
N VAL A 34 3.00 0.38 -18.04
CA VAL A 34 2.52 -1.00 -17.89
C VAL A 34 2.22 -1.63 -19.25
N PRO A 35 2.52 -2.92 -19.43
CA PRO A 35 2.37 -3.60 -20.74
C PRO A 35 0.94 -4.14 -20.90
N VAL A 36 -0.06 -3.30 -20.80
CA VAL A 36 -1.46 -3.70 -20.97
C VAL A 36 -2.14 -2.85 -22.04
N SER A 37 -3.24 -3.35 -22.60
CA SER A 37 -4.01 -2.66 -23.63
C SER A 37 -4.67 -1.40 -23.06
N GLN A 38 -5.11 -0.50 -23.94
CA GLN A 38 -5.82 0.71 -23.52
C GLN A 38 -7.07 0.43 -22.67
N PRO A 39 -7.93 -0.55 -23.01
CA PRO A 39 -9.02 -0.91 -22.09
C PRO A 39 -8.54 -1.36 -20.72
N GLY A 40 -7.42 -2.08 -20.66
CA GLY A 40 -6.81 -2.50 -19.41
C GLY A 40 -6.30 -1.31 -18.59
N VAL A 41 -5.64 -0.35 -19.24
CA VAL A 41 -5.19 0.89 -18.61
C VAL A 41 -6.38 1.66 -18.04
N SER A 42 -7.45 1.83 -18.83
CA SER A 42 -8.66 2.54 -18.39
C SER A 42 -9.30 1.85 -17.19
N ARG A 43 -9.30 0.53 -17.15
CA ARG A 43 -9.81 -0.24 -16.00
C ARG A 43 -8.98 0.03 -14.78
N HIS A 44 -7.66 0.01 -14.86
CA HIS A 44 -6.77 0.31 -13.75
C HIS A 44 -6.99 1.71 -13.22
N HIS A 45 -7.13 2.69 -14.11
CA HIS A 45 -7.42 4.07 -13.72
C HIS A 45 -8.75 4.17 -12.97
N SER A 46 -9.79 3.49 -13.44
CA SER A 46 -11.11 3.48 -12.78
C SER A 46 -11.02 2.87 -11.39
N VAL A 47 -10.31 1.76 -11.24
CA VAL A 47 -10.14 1.10 -9.94
C VAL A 47 -9.42 2.02 -8.96
N LEU A 48 -8.35 2.68 -9.38
CA LEU A 48 -7.59 3.62 -8.54
C LEU A 48 -8.45 4.81 -8.11
N ARG A 49 -9.22 5.36 -9.03
CA ARG A 49 -10.11 6.48 -8.76
C ARG A 49 -11.25 6.09 -7.83
N ASP A 50 -11.90 4.96 -8.09
CA ASP A 50 -13.04 4.50 -7.29
C ASP A 50 -12.61 4.14 -5.87
N ALA A 51 -11.37 3.70 -5.69
CA ALA A 51 -10.81 3.45 -4.37
C ALA A 51 -10.42 4.73 -3.61
N GLY A 52 -10.44 5.88 -4.27
CA GLY A 52 -10.04 7.15 -3.66
C GLY A 52 -8.55 7.34 -3.55
N LEU A 53 -7.75 6.51 -4.25
CA LEU A 53 -6.28 6.60 -4.23
C LEU A 53 -5.78 7.79 -5.03
N VAL A 54 -6.51 8.20 -6.05
CA VAL A 54 -6.09 9.26 -6.96
C VAL A 54 -7.21 10.29 -7.16
N GLU A 55 -6.80 11.51 -7.43
CA GLU A 55 -7.64 12.57 -7.96
C GLU A 55 -7.30 12.78 -9.43
N VAL A 56 -8.30 13.16 -10.21
CA VAL A 56 -8.14 13.43 -11.64
C VAL A 56 -8.67 14.84 -11.92
N ARG A 57 -7.88 15.65 -12.60
CA ARG A 57 -8.34 16.95 -13.07
C ARG A 57 -8.10 17.08 -14.57
N PRO A 58 -8.98 17.78 -15.28
CA PRO A 58 -8.73 18.08 -16.69
C PRO A 58 -7.65 19.14 -16.84
N ASP A 59 -6.85 19.03 -17.89
CA ASP A 59 -5.87 20.02 -18.30
C ASP A 59 -5.83 20.06 -19.83
N GLY A 60 -6.66 20.90 -20.43
CA GLY A 60 -6.90 20.87 -21.85
C GLY A 60 -7.54 19.54 -22.26
N GLN A 61 -6.93 18.84 -23.20
CA GLN A 61 -7.38 17.52 -23.63
C GLN A 61 -6.79 16.37 -22.81
N ARG A 62 -5.96 16.70 -21.81
CA ARG A 62 -5.29 15.73 -20.95
C ARG A 62 -6.02 15.59 -19.64
N ARG A 63 -5.79 14.45 -18.98
CA ARG A 63 -6.24 14.20 -17.60
C ARG A 63 -5.00 14.03 -16.74
N ILE A 64 -4.91 14.82 -15.67
CA ILE A 64 -3.79 14.80 -14.73
C ILE A 64 -4.21 14.04 -13.50
N TYR A 65 -3.44 13.01 -13.18
CA TYR A 65 -3.65 12.17 -11.99
C TYR A 65 -2.71 12.60 -10.88
N ARG A 66 -3.24 12.65 -9.68
CA ARG A 66 -2.49 12.96 -8.46
C ARG A 66 -2.83 11.95 -7.39
N LEU A 67 -1.83 11.47 -6.66
CA LEU A 67 -2.05 10.59 -5.53
C LEU A 67 -2.72 11.36 -4.39
N ARG A 68 -3.64 10.70 -3.70
CA ARG A 68 -4.24 11.18 -2.46
C ARG A 68 -3.61 10.41 -1.30
N PRO A 69 -2.53 10.95 -0.67
CA PRO A 69 -1.80 10.20 0.36
C PRO A 69 -2.67 9.82 1.55
N GLU A 70 -3.67 10.64 1.90
CA GLU A 70 -4.61 10.40 3.00
C GLU A 70 -5.43 9.13 2.81
N SER A 71 -5.58 8.65 1.58
CA SER A 71 -6.29 7.40 1.29
C SER A 71 -5.56 6.17 1.85
N LEU A 72 -4.26 6.29 2.07
CA LEU A 72 -3.42 5.20 2.57
C LEU A 72 -3.40 5.14 4.10
N GLU A 73 -3.83 6.19 4.79
CA GLU A 73 -3.76 6.27 6.25
C GLU A 73 -4.46 5.12 6.98
N PRO A 74 -5.71 4.75 6.64
CA PRO A 74 -6.37 3.65 7.34
C PRO A 74 -5.63 2.32 7.19
N VAL A 75 -5.08 2.05 6.01
CA VAL A 75 -4.29 0.83 5.75
C VAL A 75 -3.00 0.86 6.55
N SER A 76 -2.29 1.98 6.50
CA SER A 76 -1.04 2.18 7.23
C SER A 76 -1.25 2.00 8.73
N GLU A 77 -2.26 2.63 9.31
CA GLU A 77 -2.59 2.52 10.73
C GLU A 77 -2.90 1.08 11.12
N TRP A 78 -3.70 0.39 10.30
CA TRP A 78 -4.05 -0.99 10.56
C TRP A 78 -2.82 -1.89 10.57
N LEU A 79 -1.97 -1.76 9.55
CA LEU A 79 -0.74 -2.55 9.43
C LEU A 79 0.23 -2.28 10.56
N LEU A 80 0.46 -1.01 10.90
CA LEU A 80 1.37 -0.62 11.98
C LEU A 80 0.90 -1.14 13.33
N HIS A 81 -0.41 -1.11 13.58
CA HIS A 81 -0.97 -1.64 14.82
C HIS A 81 -0.77 -3.16 14.91
N ARG A 82 -1.03 -3.89 13.84
CA ARG A 82 -0.82 -5.35 13.79
C ARG A 82 0.65 -5.69 13.96
N GLN A 83 1.52 -4.94 13.35
CA GLN A 83 2.96 -5.14 13.47
C GLN A 83 3.44 -4.93 14.92
N ARG A 84 2.96 -3.86 15.57
CA ARG A 84 3.31 -3.61 16.98
C ARG A 84 2.82 -4.71 17.92
N VAL A 85 1.59 -5.17 17.73
CA VAL A 85 1.03 -6.27 18.53
C VAL A 85 1.85 -7.54 18.33
N TRP A 86 2.20 -7.85 17.09
CA TRP A 86 3.01 -9.01 16.77
C TRP A 86 4.39 -8.93 17.41
N GLU A 87 5.06 -7.79 17.29
CA GLU A 87 6.39 -7.56 17.88
C GLU A 87 6.35 -7.68 19.40
N GLN A 88 5.32 -7.13 20.05
CA GLN A 88 5.14 -7.26 21.48
C GLN A 88 4.98 -8.71 21.91
N ARG A 89 4.20 -9.48 21.19
CA ARG A 89 4.00 -10.91 21.47
C ARG A 89 5.29 -11.70 21.29
N MET A 90 6.03 -11.42 20.22
CA MET A 90 7.31 -12.09 19.97
C MET A 90 8.34 -11.72 21.04
N SER A 91 8.39 -10.47 21.43
CA SER A 91 9.27 -10.01 22.52
C SER A 91 8.94 -10.68 23.85
N ALA A 92 7.66 -10.76 24.21
CA ALA A 92 7.22 -11.43 25.43
C ALA A 92 7.56 -12.91 25.41
N LEU A 93 7.34 -13.60 24.30
CA LEU A 93 7.67 -15.00 24.13
C LEU A 93 9.16 -15.23 24.24
N HIS A 94 9.97 -14.39 23.63
CA HIS A 94 11.43 -14.46 23.72
C HIS A 94 11.91 -14.29 25.17
N THR A 95 11.32 -13.36 25.90
CA THR A 95 11.62 -13.13 27.32
C THR A 95 11.29 -14.37 28.16
N GLU A 96 10.15 -14.99 27.94
CA GLU A 96 9.75 -16.20 28.65
C GLU A 96 10.69 -17.38 28.37
N VAL A 97 11.08 -17.56 27.12
CA VAL A 97 12.06 -18.59 26.74
C VAL A 97 13.41 -18.34 27.44
N ALA A 98 13.88 -17.10 27.45
CA ALA A 98 15.13 -16.74 28.12
C ALA A 98 15.05 -16.99 29.64
N ARG A 99 13.91 -16.63 30.28
CA ARG A 99 13.68 -16.93 31.70
C ARG A 99 13.69 -18.41 31.99
N GLY A 100 12.97 -19.19 31.17
CA GLY A 100 12.95 -20.64 31.32
C GLY A 100 14.33 -21.24 31.23
N THR A 101 15.14 -20.81 30.28
CA THR A 101 16.52 -21.28 30.12
C THR A 101 17.38 -20.92 31.34
N ARG A 102 17.24 -19.70 31.88
CA ARG A 102 17.99 -19.27 33.08
C ARG A 102 17.59 -20.10 34.29
N GLN A 103 16.33 -20.34 34.49
CA GLN A 103 15.84 -21.16 35.60
C GLN A 103 16.39 -22.57 35.53
N ARG A 104 16.44 -23.19 34.36
CA ARG A 104 17.03 -24.50 34.17
C ARG A 104 18.52 -24.54 34.48
N LYS A 105 19.26 -23.51 34.09
CA LYS A 105 20.69 -23.41 34.37
C LYS A 105 20.98 -23.13 35.82
N GLY A 106 20.07 -22.44 36.52
CA GLY A 106 20.22 -22.09 37.90
C GLY A 106 19.91 -23.18 38.91
N LYS A 107 19.36 -24.33 38.46
CA LYS A 107 19.08 -25.45 39.33
C LYS A 107 20.31 -26.35 39.50
N PRO A 108 20.68 -26.69 40.72
CA PRO A 108 21.75 -27.63 40.96
C PRO A 108 21.47 -29.03 40.45
#